data_af8033116c7cbe6374d908a90cafffd8
#
_entry.id   af8033116c7cbe6374d908a90cafffd8
#
_cell.length_a   1.000
_cell.length_b   1.000
_cell.length_c   1.000
_cell.angle_alpha   90.00
_cell.angle_beta   90.00
_cell.angle_gamma   90.00
#
_symmetry.space_group_name_H-M   'P 1'
#
loop_
_entity.id
_entity.type
_entity.pdbx_description
1 polymer ?
#
loop_
_entity_poly.entity_id
_entity_poly.type
_entity_poly.pdbx_seq_one_letter_code
_entity_poly.pdbx_strand_id
1 'polypeptide(L)'
;MATQPLDTLSVERWARLREDLRRCELRRGAWYPVLSVAQDEAVLVVRRRGVIIPLAYLEITHARPNRWTFLSREGYAVCPNCAERVAVGQPPERMRCGRCHGSFEMEPAAQIVATA
;
A
#
# COMPACT_ATOMS: atom_id res chain seq x y z
N MET A 1 -11.97 17.56 -24.68
CA MET A 1 -10.91 17.22 -23.81
C MET A 1 -10.63 15.74 -23.73
N ALA A 2 -9.44 15.37 -23.94
CA ALA A 2 -9.12 13.96 -23.96
C ALA A 2 -9.04 13.40 -22.55
N THR A 3 -9.51 12.20 -22.41
CA THR A 3 -9.41 11.51 -21.14
C THR A 3 -8.15 10.68 -21.19
N GLN A 4 -7.31 10.83 -20.20
CA GLN A 4 -6.10 10.06 -20.14
C GLN A 4 -6.35 8.72 -19.51
N PRO A 5 -5.75 7.67 -20.03
CA PRO A 5 -5.81 6.37 -19.37
C PRO A 5 -5.11 6.45 -18.02
N LEU A 6 -5.58 5.67 -17.08
CA LEU A 6 -4.99 5.69 -15.76
C LEU A 6 -3.51 5.31 -15.76
N ASP A 7 -3.13 4.44 -16.66
CA ASP A 7 -1.74 3.98 -16.68
C ASP A 7 -0.78 5.04 -17.22
N THR A 8 -1.29 6.12 -17.80
CA THR A 8 -0.42 7.19 -18.26
C THR A 8 -0.43 8.37 -17.32
N LEU A 9 -1.22 8.32 -16.26
CA LEU A 9 -1.25 9.41 -15.30
C LEU A 9 -0.02 9.35 -14.41
N SER A 10 0.47 10.52 -14.10
CA SER A 10 1.57 10.63 -13.16
C SER A 10 1.03 10.46 -11.77
N VAL A 11 1.40 9.41 -11.10
CA VAL A 11 0.95 9.17 -9.73
C VAL A 11 1.91 9.86 -8.79
N GLU A 12 1.39 10.74 -7.98
CA GLU A 12 2.20 11.52 -7.05
C GLU A 12 2.00 11.12 -5.60
N ARG A 13 1.00 10.32 -5.33
CA ARG A 13 0.70 9.91 -3.96
C ARG A 13 0.22 8.48 -3.94
N TRP A 14 0.52 7.81 -2.85
CA TRP A 14 0.07 6.45 -2.62
C TRP A 14 -0.52 6.39 -1.22
N ALA A 15 -1.48 5.49 -1.00
CA ALA A 15 -2.16 5.37 0.27
C ALA A 15 -2.24 3.92 0.71
N ARG A 16 -2.17 3.72 2.01
CA ARG A 16 -2.26 2.41 2.63
C ARG A 16 -3.19 2.55 3.83
N LEU A 17 -3.94 1.49 4.15
CA LEU A 17 -4.81 1.51 5.32
C LEU A 17 -4.00 1.61 6.59
N ARG A 18 -4.42 2.51 7.47
CA ARG A 18 -3.83 2.58 8.80
C ARG A 18 -4.38 1.50 9.70
N GLU A 19 -5.66 1.22 9.55
CA GLU A 19 -6.34 0.25 10.38
C GLU A 19 -7.08 -0.73 9.51
N ASP A 20 -7.36 -1.89 10.08
CA ASP A 20 -8.09 -2.90 9.37
C ASP A 20 -9.55 -2.49 9.25
N LEU A 21 -10.01 -2.25 8.05
CA LEU A 21 -11.38 -1.90 7.78
C LEU A 21 -12.09 -3.11 7.21
N ARG A 22 -13.05 -3.62 7.94
CA ARG A 22 -13.84 -4.72 7.45
C ARG A 22 -14.72 -4.21 6.32
N ARG A 23 -15.01 -5.04 5.38
CA ARG A 23 -15.87 -4.68 4.26
C ARG A 23 -15.26 -3.62 3.38
N CYS A 24 -13.95 -3.55 3.35
CA CYS A 24 -13.24 -2.60 2.54
C CYS A 24 -12.60 -3.35 1.39
N GLU A 25 -12.56 -2.72 0.23
CA GLU A 25 -11.94 -3.35 -0.94
C GLU A 25 -10.44 -3.33 -0.89
N LEU A 26 -9.86 -2.61 0.04
CA LEU A 26 -8.41 -2.50 0.11
C LEU A 26 -7.81 -3.69 0.85
N ARG A 27 -6.67 -4.14 0.35
CA ARG A 27 -5.92 -5.18 1.03
C ARG A 27 -5.04 -4.50 2.06
N ARG A 28 -5.10 -4.99 3.29
CA ARG A 28 -4.29 -4.43 4.35
C ARG A 28 -2.81 -4.58 3.99
N GLY A 29 -2.07 -3.52 4.19
CA GLY A 29 -0.64 -3.50 3.89
C GLY A 29 -0.29 -3.14 2.46
N ALA A 30 -1.26 -3.10 1.57
CA ALA A 30 -0.98 -2.76 0.17
C ALA A 30 -1.04 -1.25 -0.02
N TRP A 31 -0.22 -0.76 -0.93
CA TRP A 31 -0.23 0.64 -1.32
C TRP A 31 -1.02 0.80 -2.61
N TYR A 32 -1.84 1.83 -2.66
CA TYR A 32 -2.68 2.10 -3.83
C TYR A 32 -2.44 3.50 -4.34
N PRO A 33 -2.44 3.71 -5.65
CA PRO A 33 -2.32 5.05 -6.19
C PRO A 33 -3.49 5.93 -5.76
N VAL A 34 -3.22 7.18 -5.46
CA VAL A 34 -4.25 8.13 -5.07
C VAL A 34 -4.62 8.95 -6.28
N LEU A 35 -5.88 8.87 -6.68
CA LEU A 35 -6.36 9.61 -7.83
C LEU A 35 -6.68 11.04 -7.45
N SER A 36 -7.32 11.24 -6.32
CA SER A 36 -7.64 12.59 -5.86
C SER A 36 -7.88 12.59 -4.37
N VAL A 37 -7.76 13.75 -3.77
CA VAL A 37 -8.03 13.96 -2.34
C VAL A 37 -8.96 15.16 -2.24
N ALA A 38 -10.04 15.00 -1.50
CA ALA A 38 -10.96 16.09 -1.24
C ALA A 38 -11.24 16.10 0.25
N GLN A 39 -11.28 17.25 0.82
CA GLN A 39 -11.53 17.46 2.25
C GLN A 39 -11.18 16.29 3.18
N ASP A 40 -12.06 15.34 3.31
CA ASP A 40 -11.85 14.23 4.25
C ASP A 40 -11.90 12.87 3.57
N GLU A 41 -11.79 12.82 2.25
CA GLU A 41 -11.84 11.57 1.51
C GLU A 41 -10.76 11.52 0.45
N ALA A 42 -10.37 10.32 0.08
CA ALA A 42 -9.48 10.12 -1.04
C ALA A 42 -10.09 9.08 -1.98
N VAL A 43 -9.81 9.24 -3.27
CA VAL A 43 -10.21 8.25 -4.26
C VAL A 43 -8.96 7.48 -4.63
N LEU A 44 -8.97 6.19 -4.38
CA LEU A 44 -7.85 5.31 -4.67
C LEU A 44 -8.15 4.46 -5.88
N VAL A 45 -7.12 4.08 -6.61
CA VAL A 45 -7.29 3.18 -7.76
C VAL A 45 -7.12 1.76 -7.28
N VAL A 46 -8.20 0.98 -7.34
CA VAL A 46 -8.20 -0.42 -6.92
C VAL A 46 -8.75 -1.24 -8.07
N ARG A 47 -7.91 -2.08 -8.66
CA ARG A 47 -8.32 -2.92 -9.78
C ARG A 47 -8.95 -2.08 -10.89
N ARG A 48 -8.32 -0.96 -11.20
CA ARG A 48 -8.75 -0.05 -12.27
C ARG A 48 -10.05 0.68 -11.96
N ARG A 49 -10.49 0.69 -10.71
CA ARG A 49 -11.68 1.42 -10.31
C ARG A 49 -11.33 2.42 -9.25
N GLY A 50 -12.06 3.52 -9.20
CA GLY A 50 -11.91 4.49 -8.14
C GLY A 50 -12.71 4.04 -6.93
N VAL A 51 -12.06 3.99 -5.78
CA VAL A 51 -12.71 3.62 -4.52
C VAL A 51 -12.51 4.76 -3.54
N ILE A 52 -13.60 5.21 -2.93
CA ILE A 52 -13.55 6.33 -2.00
C ILE A 52 -13.33 5.81 -0.59
N ILE A 53 -12.29 6.33 0.06
CA ILE A 53 -11.94 5.92 1.41
C ILE A 53 -11.74 7.19 2.26
N PRO A 54 -12.27 7.24 3.48
CA PRO A 54 -12.02 8.39 4.33
C PRO A 54 -10.54 8.55 4.66
N LEU A 55 -10.08 9.78 4.64
CA LEU A 55 -8.67 10.06 4.91
C LEU A 55 -8.22 9.59 6.28
N ALA A 56 -9.12 9.59 7.23
CA ALA A 56 -8.79 9.18 8.59
C ALA A 56 -8.25 7.75 8.66
N TYR A 57 -8.60 6.92 7.70
CA TYR A 57 -8.16 5.53 7.70
C TYR A 57 -6.91 5.30 6.87
N LEU A 58 -6.34 6.34 6.29
CA LEU A 58 -5.27 6.18 5.33
C LEU A 58 -3.97 6.80 5.81
N GLU A 59 -2.89 6.15 5.43
CA GLU A 59 -1.56 6.69 5.51
C GLU A 59 -1.17 7.05 4.09
N ILE A 60 -0.79 8.30 3.84
CA ILE A 60 -0.49 8.76 2.49
C ILE A 60 0.97 9.15 2.39
N THR A 61 1.60 8.76 1.30
CA THR A 61 2.98 9.12 1.05
C THR A 61 3.11 9.70 -0.35
N HIS A 62 4.08 10.58 -0.52
CA HIS A 62 4.37 11.19 -1.82
C HIS A 62 5.55 10.51 -2.51
N ALA A 63 6.21 9.59 -1.82
CA ALA A 63 7.31 8.84 -2.41
C ALA A 63 6.78 7.48 -2.83
N ARG A 64 7.20 7.02 -4.00
CA ARG A 64 6.75 5.70 -4.46
C ARG A 64 7.15 4.64 -3.45
N PRO A 65 6.22 3.82 -2.99
CA PRO A 65 6.54 2.80 -2.01
C PRO A 65 7.56 1.82 -2.56
N ASN A 66 8.58 1.52 -1.75
CA ASN A 66 9.65 0.63 -2.17
C ASN A 66 10.06 -0.34 -1.08
N ARG A 67 9.20 -0.57 -0.11
CA ARG A 67 9.47 -1.54 0.95
C ARG A 67 8.28 -2.43 1.15
N TRP A 68 8.57 -3.70 1.47
CA TRP A 68 7.51 -4.63 1.87
C TRP A 68 6.87 -4.14 3.16
N THR A 69 5.56 -4.26 3.24
CA THR A 69 4.84 -4.01 4.48
C THR A 69 4.75 -5.34 5.22
N PHE A 70 5.28 -5.40 6.43
CA PHE A 70 5.22 -6.63 7.22
C PHE A 70 4.09 -6.54 8.22
N LEU A 71 3.13 -7.44 8.10
CA LEU A 71 2.00 -7.52 9.01
C LEU A 71 2.34 -8.59 10.04
N SER A 72 2.97 -8.19 11.13
CA SER A 72 3.55 -9.14 12.07
C SER A 72 2.50 -10.04 12.72
N ARG A 73 1.33 -9.52 12.97
CA ARG A 73 0.29 -10.34 13.61
C ARG A 73 -0.21 -11.43 12.68
N GLU A 74 -0.29 -11.15 11.42
CA GLU A 74 -0.77 -12.10 10.44
C GLU A 74 0.33 -12.97 9.87
N GLY A 75 1.57 -12.55 10.01
CA GLY A 75 2.70 -13.30 9.46
C GLY A 75 2.83 -13.18 7.95
N TYR A 76 2.39 -12.06 7.39
CA TYR A 76 2.50 -11.83 5.96
C TYR A 76 3.29 -10.58 5.65
N ALA A 77 3.93 -10.59 4.49
CA ALA A 77 4.49 -9.37 3.92
C ALA A 77 3.74 -9.06 2.64
N VAL A 78 3.54 -7.78 2.35
CA VAL A 78 2.79 -7.35 1.18
C VAL A 78 3.73 -6.54 0.27
N CYS A 79 3.79 -6.92 -0.99
CA CYS A 79 4.69 -6.29 -1.95
C CYS A 79 4.28 -4.85 -2.21
N PRO A 80 5.23 -3.91 -2.21
CA PRO A 80 4.88 -2.51 -2.44
C PRO A 80 4.51 -2.23 -3.90
N ASN A 81 4.86 -3.12 -4.81
CA ASN A 81 4.63 -2.89 -6.22
C ASN A 81 3.34 -3.54 -6.73
N CYS A 82 3.11 -4.79 -6.38
CA CYS A 82 1.96 -5.52 -6.92
C CYS A 82 0.97 -5.98 -5.87
N ALA A 83 1.24 -5.68 -4.60
CA ALA A 83 0.36 -6.04 -3.49
C ALA A 83 0.26 -7.54 -3.23
N GLU A 84 1.19 -8.32 -3.77
CA GLU A 84 1.20 -9.75 -3.51
C GLU A 84 1.47 -10.01 -2.03
N ARG A 85 0.77 -10.98 -1.45
CA ARG A 85 0.91 -11.35 -0.06
C ARG A 85 1.75 -12.59 0.05
N VAL A 86 2.78 -12.54 0.89
CA VAL A 86 3.69 -13.66 1.06
C VAL A 86 3.78 -13.99 2.54
N ALA A 87 3.56 -15.24 2.89
CA ALA A 87 3.69 -15.65 4.28
C ALA A 87 5.16 -15.69 4.66
N VAL A 88 5.53 -15.03 5.75
CA VAL A 88 6.90 -15.03 6.24
C VAL A 88 6.87 -15.12 7.76
N GLY A 89 7.63 -16.02 8.31
CA GLY A 89 7.73 -16.12 9.75
C GLY A 89 8.65 -15.07 10.31
N GLN A 90 9.86 -15.03 9.80
CA GLN A 90 10.83 -14.02 10.15
C GLN A 90 11.21 -13.28 8.88
N PRO A 91 10.85 -12.02 8.76
CA PRO A 91 11.10 -11.32 7.50
C PRO A 91 12.58 -11.06 7.30
N PRO A 92 13.11 -11.35 6.12
CA PRO A 92 14.50 -11.00 5.81
C PRO A 92 14.61 -9.49 5.59
N GLU A 93 15.83 -8.98 5.54
CA GLU A 93 16.02 -7.56 5.28
C GLU A 93 15.55 -7.17 3.89
N ARG A 94 15.67 -8.08 2.94
CA ARG A 94 15.31 -7.81 1.56
C ARG A 94 14.71 -9.06 0.96
N MET A 95 13.69 -8.89 0.13
CA MET A 95 13.01 -10.05 -0.42
C MET A 95 12.53 -9.73 -1.83
N ARG A 96 12.62 -10.73 -2.70
CA ARG A 96 12.13 -10.60 -4.05
C ARG A 96 10.71 -11.11 -4.13
N CYS A 97 9.86 -10.40 -4.87
CA CYS A 97 8.49 -10.82 -5.05
C CYS A 97 8.42 -11.88 -6.15
N GLY A 98 7.79 -13.00 -5.84
CA GLY A 98 7.65 -14.07 -6.82
C GLY A 98 6.69 -13.73 -7.93
N ARG A 99 5.87 -12.71 -7.75
CA ARG A 99 4.88 -12.36 -8.76
C ARG A 99 5.38 -11.29 -9.71
N CYS A 100 5.83 -10.16 -9.20
CA CYS A 100 6.30 -9.08 -10.07
C CYS A 100 7.80 -9.06 -10.24
N HIS A 101 8.52 -9.89 -9.49
CA HIS A 101 9.96 -10.05 -9.56
C HIS A 101 10.76 -8.82 -9.08
N GLY A 102 10.09 -7.85 -8.50
CA GLY A 102 10.78 -6.73 -7.89
C GLY A 102 11.42 -7.15 -6.58
N SER A 103 12.56 -6.57 -6.25
CA SER A 103 13.26 -6.86 -5.01
C SER A 103 13.24 -5.61 -4.14
N PHE A 104 12.74 -5.75 -2.92
CA PHE A 104 12.57 -4.59 -2.05
C PHE A 104 13.00 -4.92 -0.64
N GLU A 105 13.40 -3.88 0.08
CA GLU A 105 13.72 -4.03 1.49
C GLU A 105 12.45 -4.23 2.29
N MET A 106 12.60 -4.84 3.45
CA MET A 106 11.48 -5.04 4.35
C MET A 106 11.30 -3.79 5.21
N GLU A 107 10.06 -3.38 5.38
CA GLU A 107 9.76 -2.24 6.24
C GLU A 107 10.19 -2.56 7.67
N PRO A 108 10.87 -1.66 8.34
CA PRO A 108 11.29 -1.93 9.72
C PRO A 108 10.06 -1.92 10.61
N ALA A 109 9.88 -3.02 11.32
CA ALA A 109 8.76 -3.11 12.23
C ALA A 109 9.06 -2.53 13.57
N ALA A 110 10.29 -2.47 13.89
CA ALA A 110 10.66 -2.07 15.23
C ALA A 110 10.29 -0.65 15.59
N GLN A 111 10.24 0.17 14.61
CA GLN A 111 9.97 1.54 14.93
C GLN A 111 8.65 1.70 15.61
N ILE A 112 7.80 0.78 15.42
CA ILE A 112 6.52 0.91 16.01
C ILE A 112 6.60 0.83 17.47
N VAL A 113 7.46 0.02 17.92
CA VAL A 113 7.54 -0.19 19.31
C VAL A 113 8.24 0.90 19.99
N ALA A 114 8.96 1.62 19.24
CA ALA A 114 9.70 2.68 19.84
C ALA A 114 8.84 3.54 20.66
N THR A 115 7.64 3.43 20.47
CA THR A 115 6.78 4.17 21.26
C THR A 115 6.81 3.85 22.67
N ALA A 116 7.14 2.79 22.94
CA ALA A 116 6.99 2.36 24.29
C ALA A 116 7.70 3.20 25.27
#